data_b7af415d7a55c5e6f3c980af71da5458
#
_entry.id   b7af415d7a55c5e6f3c980af71da5458
#
_cell.length_a   1.000
_cell.length_b   1.000
_cell.length_c   1.000
_cell.angle_alpha   90.00
_cell.angle_beta   90.00
_cell.angle_gamma   90.00
#
_symmetry.space_group_name_H-M   'P 1'
#
loop_
_entity.id
_entity.type
_entity.pdbx_description
1 polymer ?
#
loop_
_entity_poly.entity_id
_entity_poly.type
_entity_poly.pdbx_seq_one_letter_code
_entity_poly.pdbx_strand_id
1 'polypeptide(L)'
;VASGDISPKSMLLATILTLALACVTGCLLIPIGGWKLLIAGIFIAIFAIAYSAGPYPLSYHGLGDIAVFIFFGLIAVNLSFYVQALYFERQVFLCSIAMGLLSVNILMVNNYRDKETDETSNKKTLVALFGRKFAEYAYLLNGIAALAVTGTIWFTTNITGYIAAILYLSIHLKTWYAMTKKKGTELNPILGKTARNQLIFTLLLILILIITRSASF
;
A
#
# COMPACT_ATOMS: atom_id res chain seq x y z
N VAL A 1 12.65 20.44 -1.38
CA VAL A 1 12.19 21.59 -0.57
C VAL A 1 13.00 21.67 0.70
N ALA A 2 13.01 20.62 1.54
CA ALA A 2 13.80 20.62 2.78
C ALA A 2 15.32 20.72 2.52
N SER A 3 15.82 20.08 1.46
CA SER A 3 17.23 20.16 1.00
C SER A 3 17.59 21.47 0.30
N GLY A 4 16.60 22.30 -0.06
CA GLY A 4 16.84 23.54 -0.81
C GLY A 4 16.86 23.39 -2.34
N ASP A 5 16.93 22.16 -2.87
CA ASP A 5 17.07 21.91 -4.33
C ASP A 5 15.83 22.32 -5.14
N ILE A 6 14.66 22.34 -4.51
CA ILE A 6 13.38 22.69 -5.15
C ILE A 6 12.70 23.78 -4.33
N SER A 7 12.28 24.87 -5.01
CA SER A 7 11.56 25.96 -4.36
C SER A 7 10.16 25.52 -3.87
N PRO A 8 9.65 26.06 -2.77
CA PRO A 8 8.27 25.78 -2.31
C PRO A 8 7.21 26.09 -3.36
N LYS A 9 7.40 27.15 -4.15
CA LYS A 9 6.49 27.54 -5.24
C LYS A 9 6.48 26.51 -6.37
N SER A 10 7.66 26.01 -6.77
CA SER A 10 7.78 24.97 -7.80
C SER A 10 7.15 23.65 -7.35
N MET A 11 7.33 23.29 -6.09
CA MET A 11 6.70 22.11 -5.51
C MET A 11 5.18 22.24 -5.48
N LEU A 12 4.65 23.37 -5.03
CA LEU A 12 3.21 23.63 -5.03
C LEU A 12 2.62 23.59 -6.44
N LEU A 13 3.27 24.21 -7.41
CA LEU A 13 2.83 24.18 -8.82
C LEU A 13 2.81 22.75 -9.36
N ALA A 14 3.87 21.97 -9.13
CA ALA A 14 3.92 20.56 -9.55
C ALA A 14 2.80 19.74 -8.90
N THR A 15 2.50 19.97 -7.62
CA THR A 15 1.41 19.28 -6.90
C THR A 15 0.05 19.64 -7.52
N ILE A 16 -0.21 20.93 -7.79
CA ILE A 16 -1.47 21.36 -8.42
C ILE A 16 -1.63 20.77 -9.82
N LEU A 17 -0.58 20.80 -10.64
CA LEU A 17 -0.61 20.27 -12.00
C LEU A 17 -0.85 18.74 -12.01
N THR A 18 -0.16 17.99 -11.15
CA THR A 18 -0.36 16.54 -11.05
C THR A 18 -1.74 16.17 -10.53
N LEU A 19 -2.27 16.90 -9.55
CA LEU A 19 -3.62 16.70 -9.04
C LEU A 19 -4.67 17.02 -10.12
N ALA A 20 -4.51 18.15 -10.83
CA ALA A 20 -5.40 18.50 -11.92
C ALA A 20 -5.39 17.46 -13.04
N LEU A 21 -4.21 16.97 -13.44
CA LEU A 21 -4.09 15.89 -14.42
C LEU A 21 -4.76 14.59 -13.94
N ALA A 22 -4.58 14.23 -12.68
CA ALA A 22 -5.26 13.07 -12.08
C ALA A 22 -6.79 13.22 -12.10
N CYS A 23 -7.31 14.41 -11.78
CA CYS A 23 -8.74 14.70 -11.87
C CYS A 23 -9.27 14.60 -13.31
N VAL A 24 -8.56 15.19 -14.27
CA VAL A 24 -8.94 15.13 -15.70
C VAL A 24 -8.96 13.68 -16.19
N THR A 25 -7.89 12.92 -15.93
CA THR A 25 -7.84 11.49 -16.32
C THR A 25 -8.89 10.66 -15.61
N GLY A 26 -9.18 10.94 -14.33
CA GLY A 26 -10.26 10.30 -13.56
C GLY A 26 -11.64 10.59 -14.17
N CYS A 27 -11.89 11.81 -14.64
CA CYS A 27 -13.16 12.17 -15.30
C CYS A 27 -13.39 11.38 -16.59
N LEU A 28 -12.34 10.97 -17.30
CA LEU A 28 -12.47 10.12 -18.50
C LEU A 28 -13.01 8.72 -18.21
N LEU A 29 -12.96 8.28 -16.96
CA LEU A 29 -13.51 6.99 -16.52
C LEU A 29 -15.03 7.05 -16.18
N ILE A 30 -15.58 8.25 -16.00
CA ILE A 30 -17.00 8.44 -15.63
C ILE A 30 -17.97 7.84 -16.66
N PRO A 31 -17.76 8.01 -17.98
CA PRO A 31 -18.62 7.38 -18.99
C PRO A 31 -18.65 5.84 -18.91
N ILE A 32 -17.58 5.23 -18.38
CA ILE A 32 -17.44 3.76 -18.24
C ILE A 32 -18.10 3.28 -16.95
N GLY A 33 -17.73 3.83 -15.81
CA GLY A 33 -18.14 3.35 -14.48
C GLY A 33 -19.26 4.15 -13.81
N GLY A 34 -19.76 5.19 -14.49
CA GLY A 34 -20.88 6.01 -14.03
C GLY A 34 -20.51 7.02 -12.92
N TRP A 35 -21.54 7.69 -12.41
CA TRP A 35 -21.41 8.76 -11.41
C TRP A 35 -20.77 8.31 -10.07
N LYS A 36 -20.79 7.01 -9.77
CA LYS A 36 -20.12 6.45 -8.58
C LYS A 36 -18.62 6.71 -8.60
N LEU A 37 -18.00 6.69 -9.78
CA LEU A 37 -16.56 7.00 -9.92
C LEU A 37 -16.28 8.49 -9.67
N LEU A 38 -17.21 9.39 -10.00
CA LEU A 38 -17.07 10.80 -9.69
C LEU A 38 -17.02 11.01 -8.17
N ILE A 39 -17.95 10.40 -7.42
CA ILE A 39 -17.95 10.47 -5.96
C ILE A 39 -16.66 9.91 -5.38
N ALA A 40 -16.23 8.74 -5.84
CA ALA A 40 -14.97 8.14 -5.41
C ALA A 40 -13.77 9.05 -5.71
N GLY A 41 -13.72 9.66 -6.90
CA GLY A 41 -12.67 10.59 -7.30
C GLY A 41 -12.62 11.84 -6.42
N ILE A 42 -13.77 12.45 -6.11
CA ILE A 42 -13.87 13.60 -5.20
C ILE A 42 -13.35 13.21 -3.81
N PHE A 43 -13.78 12.06 -3.29
CA PHE A 43 -13.34 11.54 -2.01
C PHE A 43 -11.81 11.32 -1.97
N ILE A 44 -11.25 10.68 -3.00
CA ILE A 44 -9.80 10.45 -3.14
C ILE A 44 -9.06 11.80 -3.15
N ALA A 45 -9.53 12.79 -3.93
CA ALA A 45 -8.88 14.10 -4.02
C ALA A 45 -8.88 14.85 -2.67
N ILE A 46 -10.01 14.84 -1.95
CA ILE A 46 -10.11 15.44 -0.62
C ILE A 46 -9.13 14.77 0.35
N PHE A 47 -9.10 13.46 0.39
CA PHE A 47 -8.21 12.73 1.30
C PHE A 47 -6.73 12.82 0.90
N ALA A 48 -6.41 12.93 -0.38
CA ALA A 48 -5.04 13.18 -0.84
C ALA A 48 -4.50 14.50 -0.30
N ILE A 49 -5.33 15.55 -0.28
CA ILE A 49 -4.98 16.84 0.32
C ILE A 49 -4.92 16.71 1.84
N ALA A 50 -5.95 16.14 2.47
CA ALA A 50 -6.05 15.99 3.92
C ALA A 50 -4.94 15.09 4.52
N TYR A 51 -4.32 14.23 3.72
CA TYR A 51 -3.20 13.40 4.16
C TYR A 51 -2.00 14.24 4.63
N SER A 52 -1.65 15.31 3.90
CA SER A 52 -0.45 16.11 4.15
C SER A 52 -0.73 17.56 4.52
N ALA A 53 -1.94 18.07 4.29
CA ALA A 53 -2.29 19.48 4.43
C ALA A 53 -3.60 19.68 5.21
N GLY A 54 -3.86 20.94 5.61
CA GLY A 54 -5.05 21.33 6.36
C GLY A 54 -4.82 21.40 7.86
N PRO A 55 -5.88 21.66 8.64
CA PRO A 55 -5.78 21.86 10.09
C PRO A 55 -5.49 20.57 10.87
N TYR A 56 -5.74 19.39 10.25
CA TYR A 56 -5.55 18.08 10.86
C TYR A 56 -4.97 17.07 9.84
N PRO A 57 -3.67 17.20 9.47
CA PRO A 57 -3.06 16.30 8.51
C PRO A 57 -3.04 14.86 9.02
N LEU A 58 -3.62 13.92 8.28
CA LEU A 58 -3.77 12.52 8.70
C LEU A 58 -2.42 11.85 8.98
N SER A 59 -1.38 12.19 8.21
CA SER A 59 -0.02 11.66 8.37
C SER A 59 0.64 12.07 9.70
N TYR A 60 0.16 13.14 10.35
CA TYR A 60 0.67 13.62 11.65
C TYR A 60 -0.07 13.07 12.86
N HIS A 61 -1.22 12.41 12.66
CA HIS A 61 -2.14 12.02 13.73
C HIS A 61 -2.34 10.49 13.84
N GLY A 62 -1.37 9.70 13.37
CA GLY A 62 -1.43 8.24 13.46
C GLY A 62 -2.40 7.57 12.47
N LEU A 63 -3.02 8.35 11.59
CA LEU A 63 -3.99 7.86 10.61
C LEU A 63 -3.37 7.49 9.26
N GLY A 64 -2.05 7.69 9.12
CA GLY A 64 -1.33 7.41 7.87
C GLY A 64 -1.43 5.95 7.43
N ASP A 65 -1.25 5.02 8.36
CA ASP A 65 -1.31 3.58 8.07
C ASP A 65 -2.72 3.16 7.62
N ILE A 66 -3.76 3.69 8.28
CA ILE A 66 -5.16 3.45 7.90
C ILE A 66 -5.46 4.04 6.52
N ALA A 67 -5.00 5.26 6.26
CA ALA A 67 -5.18 5.90 4.96
C ALA A 67 -4.48 5.09 3.85
N VAL A 68 -3.24 4.64 4.06
CA VAL A 68 -2.53 3.79 3.10
C VAL A 68 -3.27 2.48 2.86
N PHE A 69 -3.75 1.82 3.91
CA PHE A 69 -4.54 0.59 3.78
C PHE A 69 -5.78 0.80 2.91
N ILE A 70 -6.55 1.86 3.17
CA ILE A 70 -7.78 2.16 2.45
C ILE A 70 -7.49 2.56 1.00
N PHE A 71 -6.60 3.53 0.78
CA PHE A 71 -6.42 4.12 -0.55
C PHE A 71 -5.57 3.26 -1.49
N PHE A 72 -4.48 2.65 -1.02
CA PHE A 72 -3.60 1.81 -1.83
C PHE A 72 -4.05 0.34 -1.87
N GLY A 73 -4.86 -0.09 -0.91
CA GLY A 73 -5.49 -1.41 -0.90
C GLY A 73 -6.91 -1.36 -1.42
N LEU A 74 -7.85 -1.03 -0.54
CA LEU A 74 -9.28 -1.21 -0.82
C LEU A 74 -9.74 -0.40 -2.03
N ILE A 75 -9.45 0.89 -2.09
CA ILE A 75 -9.94 1.78 -3.16
C ILE A 75 -9.22 1.48 -4.47
N ALA A 76 -7.88 1.51 -4.48
CA ALA A 76 -7.13 1.37 -5.72
C ALA A 76 -7.41 0.04 -6.43
N VAL A 77 -7.39 -1.08 -5.71
CA VAL A 77 -7.59 -2.41 -6.31
C VAL A 77 -9.03 -2.61 -6.77
N ASN A 78 -10.02 -2.30 -5.89
CA ASN A 78 -11.42 -2.54 -6.24
C ASN A 78 -11.92 -1.60 -7.34
N LEU A 79 -11.52 -0.32 -7.34
CA LEU A 79 -11.93 0.58 -8.44
C LEU A 79 -11.23 0.27 -9.75
N SER A 80 -9.95 -0.16 -9.71
CA SER A 80 -9.24 -0.63 -10.93
C SER A 80 -9.93 -1.85 -11.55
N PHE A 81 -10.43 -2.76 -10.74
CA PHE A 81 -11.23 -3.88 -11.22
C PHE A 81 -12.62 -3.40 -11.72
N TYR A 82 -13.29 -2.55 -10.94
CA TYR A 82 -14.63 -2.08 -11.26
C TYR A 82 -14.72 -1.36 -12.62
N VAL A 83 -13.73 -0.53 -12.98
CA VAL A 83 -13.76 0.16 -14.28
C VAL A 83 -13.59 -0.78 -15.48
N GLN A 84 -13.11 -2.00 -15.28
CA GLN A 84 -12.92 -3.01 -16.32
C GLN A 84 -14.09 -4.01 -16.36
N ALA A 85 -14.62 -4.38 -15.19
CA ALA A 85 -15.62 -5.45 -15.06
C ALA A 85 -17.04 -4.93 -14.82
N LEU A 86 -17.21 -3.70 -14.31
CA LEU A 86 -18.46 -3.04 -13.93
C LEU A 86 -19.25 -3.73 -12.80
N TYR A 87 -18.59 -4.60 -12.05
CA TYR A 87 -19.12 -5.22 -10.83
C TYR A 87 -18.03 -5.35 -9.78
N PHE A 88 -18.40 -5.68 -8.54
CA PHE A 88 -17.46 -5.97 -7.46
C PHE A 88 -17.38 -7.48 -7.25
N GLU A 89 -16.15 -7.98 -7.08
CA GLU A 89 -15.84 -9.39 -6.92
C GLU A 89 -15.25 -9.65 -5.54
N ARG A 90 -15.78 -10.65 -4.82
CA ARG A 90 -15.30 -11.02 -3.47
C ARG A 90 -13.80 -11.34 -3.45
N GLN A 91 -13.33 -12.05 -4.44
CA GLN A 91 -11.92 -12.46 -4.51
C GLN A 91 -10.99 -11.25 -4.71
N VAL A 92 -11.41 -10.27 -5.52
CA VAL A 92 -10.71 -9.00 -5.70
C VAL A 92 -10.70 -8.19 -4.40
N PHE A 93 -11.81 -8.20 -3.65
CA PHE A 93 -11.88 -7.55 -2.34
C PHE A 93 -10.87 -8.17 -1.35
N LEU A 94 -10.74 -9.50 -1.30
CA LEU A 94 -9.72 -10.16 -0.47
C LEU A 94 -8.29 -9.79 -0.93
N CYS A 95 -8.04 -9.75 -2.24
CA CYS A 95 -6.76 -9.27 -2.78
C CYS A 95 -6.50 -7.81 -2.39
N SER A 96 -7.51 -6.94 -2.37
CA SER A 96 -7.36 -5.54 -1.98
C SER A 96 -6.95 -5.37 -0.52
N ILE A 97 -7.47 -6.22 0.38
CA ILE A 97 -7.03 -6.26 1.78
C ILE A 97 -5.55 -6.63 1.85
N ALA A 98 -5.13 -7.68 1.13
CA ALA A 98 -3.73 -8.11 1.11
C ALA A 98 -2.81 -6.99 0.59
N MET A 99 -3.19 -6.33 -0.52
CA MET A 99 -2.43 -5.22 -1.08
C MET A 99 -2.35 -4.03 -0.12
N GLY A 100 -3.42 -3.72 0.60
CA GLY A 100 -3.43 -2.70 1.64
C GLY A 100 -2.46 -3.00 2.76
N LEU A 101 -2.47 -4.23 3.30
CA LEU A 101 -1.55 -4.67 4.35
C LEU A 101 -0.07 -4.58 3.91
N LEU A 102 0.23 -4.97 2.67
CA LEU A 102 1.58 -4.89 2.12
C LEU A 102 2.02 -3.45 1.86
N SER A 103 1.10 -2.57 1.44
CA SER A 103 1.37 -1.14 1.28
C SER A 103 1.64 -0.46 2.63
N VAL A 104 0.91 -0.84 3.68
CA VAL A 104 1.20 -0.41 5.06
C VAL A 104 2.60 -0.82 5.49
N ASN A 105 3.09 -2.00 5.09
CA ASN A 105 4.47 -2.40 5.40
C ASN A 105 5.53 -1.46 4.80
N ILE A 106 5.28 -0.89 3.62
CA ILE A 106 6.19 0.11 3.03
C ILE A 106 6.22 1.37 3.91
N LEU A 107 5.04 1.87 4.29
CA LEU A 107 4.93 3.02 5.19
C LEU A 107 5.54 2.71 6.58
N MET A 108 5.33 1.50 7.09
CA MET A 108 5.88 1.04 8.37
C MET A 108 7.42 1.11 8.39
N VAL A 109 8.09 0.65 7.33
CA VAL A 109 9.56 0.75 7.21
C VAL A 109 10.01 2.21 7.15
N ASN A 110 9.26 3.07 6.45
CA ASN A 110 9.54 4.50 6.38
C ASN A 110 9.45 5.15 7.79
N ASN A 111 8.34 4.92 8.49
CA ASN A 111 8.13 5.45 9.84
C ASN A 111 9.11 4.84 10.86
N TYR A 112 9.50 3.56 10.68
CA TYR A 112 10.53 2.90 11.51
C TYR A 112 11.90 3.55 11.33
N ARG A 113 12.25 3.95 10.09
CA ARG A 113 13.49 4.68 9.77
C ARG A 113 13.49 6.06 10.42
N ASP A 114 12.36 6.77 10.31
CA ASP A 114 12.25 8.18 10.62
C ASP A 114 11.76 8.45 12.06
N LYS A 115 11.64 7.40 12.91
CA LYS A 115 11.04 7.48 14.24
C LYS A 115 11.55 8.67 15.08
N GLU A 116 12.85 8.86 15.19
CA GLU A 116 13.45 9.93 16.00
C GLU A 116 13.12 11.32 15.44
N THR A 117 13.12 11.45 14.12
CA THR A 117 12.75 12.69 13.42
C THR A 117 11.25 12.98 13.55
N ASP A 118 10.42 11.94 13.45
CA ASP A 118 8.97 12.07 13.63
C ASP A 118 8.62 12.52 15.07
N GLU A 119 9.28 11.96 16.08
CA GLU A 119 9.12 12.37 17.49
C GLU A 119 9.51 13.82 17.71
N THR A 120 10.66 14.26 17.19
CA THR A 120 11.13 15.66 17.34
C THR A 120 10.25 16.67 16.58
N SER A 121 9.63 16.27 15.49
CA SER A 121 8.71 17.09 14.70
C SER A 121 7.24 16.99 15.18
N ASN A 122 6.99 16.34 16.32
CA ASN A 122 5.64 16.09 16.88
C ASN A 122 4.69 15.36 15.91
N LYS A 123 5.25 14.53 15.02
CA LYS A 123 4.48 13.71 14.09
C LYS A 123 4.19 12.35 14.75
N LYS A 124 2.92 12.13 15.09
CA LYS A 124 2.43 10.97 15.85
C LYS A 124 2.14 9.79 14.94
N THR A 125 3.15 9.25 14.27
CA THR A 125 3.00 7.97 13.54
C THR A 125 2.77 6.81 14.51
N LEU A 126 2.20 5.68 14.06
CA LEU A 126 2.03 4.51 14.93
C LEU A 126 3.38 4.04 15.49
N VAL A 127 4.46 4.17 14.72
CA VAL A 127 5.81 3.82 15.19
C VAL A 127 6.34 4.79 16.23
N ALA A 128 6.07 6.10 16.10
CA ALA A 128 6.41 7.09 17.13
C ALA A 128 5.62 6.84 18.42
N LEU A 129 4.34 6.48 18.31
CA LEU A 129 3.46 6.24 19.47
C LEU A 129 3.75 4.93 20.20
N PHE A 130 3.90 3.82 19.46
CA PHE A 130 3.98 2.47 20.03
C PHE A 130 5.40 1.86 19.98
N GLY A 131 6.34 2.58 19.38
CA GLY A 131 7.73 2.19 19.32
C GLY A 131 8.06 1.16 18.22
N ARG A 132 9.39 0.91 18.08
CA ARG A 132 9.92 0.02 17.03
C ARG A 132 9.44 -1.43 17.16
N LYS A 133 9.28 -1.95 18.37
CA LYS A 133 8.82 -3.31 18.58
C LYS A 133 7.41 -3.55 18.02
N PHE A 134 6.52 -2.59 18.20
CA PHE A 134 5.21 -2.62 17.56
C PHE A 134 5.34 -2.73 16.02
N ALA A 135 6.17 -1.89 15.42
CA ALA A 135 6.39 -1.90 13.98
C ALA A 135 6.97 -3.23 13.46
N GLU A 136 7.90 -3.83 14.21
CA GLU A 136 8.48 -5.15 13.88
C GLU A 136 7.40 -6.23 13.83
N TYR A 137 6.52 -6.30 14.82
CA TYR A 137 5.42 -7.26 14.87
C TYR A 137 4.34 -6.95 13.82
N ALA A 138 3.97 -5.67 13.68
CA ALA A 138 2.98 -5.26 12.68
C ALA A 138 3.44 -5.60 11.26
N TYR A 139 4.70 -5.31 10.92
CA TYR A 139 5.29 -5.67 9.63
C TYR A 139 5.20 -7.18 9.36
N LEU A 140 5.61 -8.00 10.35
CA LEU A 140 5.56 -9.45 10.24
C LEU A 140 4.14 -9.97 10.04
N LEU A 141 3.22 -9.51 10.90
CA LEU A 141 1.83 -9.95 10.88
C LEU A 141 1.08 -9.52 9.63
N ASN A 142 1.33 -8.32 9.11
CA ASN A 142 0.72 -7.85 7.87
C ASN A 142 1.05 -8.75 6.68
N GLY A 143 2.30 -9.21 6.55
CA GLY A 143 2.68 -10.12 5.47
C GLY A 143 2.07 -11.51 5.61
N ILE A 144 1.98 -12.04 6.83
CA ILE A 144 1.31 -13.32 7.12
C ILE A 144 -0.21 -13.18 6.87
N ALA A 145 -0.82 -12.09 7.33
CA ALA A 145 -2.23 -11.83 7.14
C ALA A 145 -2.59 -11.65 5.66
N ALA A 146 -1.74 -10.98 4.86
CA ALA A 146 -1.92 -10.87 3.42
C ALA A 146 -1.98 -12.25 2.74
N LEU A 147 -1.11 -13.18 3.14
CA LEU A 147 -1.13 -14.54 2.64
C LEU A 147 -2.38 -15.31 3.12
N ALA A 148 -2.78 -15.15 4.38
CA ALA A 148 -3.94 -15.82 4.95
C ALA A 148 -5.25 -15.36 4.32
N VAL A 149 -5.44 -14.05 4.12
CA VAL A 149 -6.64 -13.48 3.50
C VAL A 149 -6.82 -13.95 2.06
N THR A 150 -5.74 -14.15 1.32
CA THR A 150 -5.74 -14.70 -0.04
C THR A 150 -5.58 -16.22 -0.07
N GLY A 151 -5.74 -16.89 1.05
CA GLY A 151 -5.52 -18.34 1.23
C GLY A 151 -6.28 -19.22 0.23
N THR A 152 -7.52 -18.84 -0.11
CA THR A 152 -8.31 -19.55 -1.12
C THR A 152 -7.66 -19.56 -2.50
N ILE A 153 -6.77 -18.62 -2.82
CA ILE A 153 -6.03 -18.60 -4.07
C ILE A 153 -4.80 -19.51 -3.98
N TRP A 154 -4.06 -19.45 -2.86
CA TRP A 154 -2.82 -20.20 -2.68
C TRP A 154 -3.04 -21.70 -2.45
N PHE A 155 -4.09 -22.07 -1.68
CA PHE A 155 -4.22 -23.42 -1.10
C PHE A 155 -5.32 -24.28 -1.73
N THR A 156 -6.06 -23.76 -2.72
CA THR A 156 -7.04 -24.55 -3.49
C THR A 156 -6.47 -25.14 -4.78
N THR A 157 -5.32 -24.65 -5.20
CA THR A 157 -4.58 -25.18 -6.34
C THR A 157 -3.63 -26.30 -5.92
N ASN A 158 -3.05 -26.97 -6.91
CA ASN A 158 -2.02 -27.99 -6.73
C ASN A 158 -0.79 -27.47 -5.95
N ILE A 159 0.24 -28.29 -5.85
CA ILE A 159 1.51 -28.01 -5.13
C ILE A 159 2.14 -26.65 -5.46
N THR A 160 1.85 -26.06 -6.63
CA THR A 160 2.44 -24.79 -7.10
C THR A 160 2.04 -23.63 -6.19
N GLY A 161 0.79 -23.60 -5.70
CA GLY A 161 0.33 -22.56 -4.76
C GLY A 161 1.07 -22.60 -3.43
N TYR A 162 1.29 -23.79 -2.89
CA TYR A 162 2.08 -23.95 -1.65
C TYR A 162 3.54 -23.51 -1.83
N ILE A 163 4.16 -23.86 -2.97
CA ILE A 163 5.54 -23.44 -3.28
C ILE A 163 5.62 -21.91 -3.36
N ALA A 164 4.68 -21.27 -4.07
CA ALA A 164 4.63 -19.82 -4.21
C ALA A 164 4.42 -19.11 -2.86
N ALA A 165 3.55 -19.64 -2.01
CA ALA A 165 3.30 -19.13 -0.66
C ALA A 165 4.56 -19.21 0.22
N ILE A 166 5.28 -20.34 0.19
CA ILE A 166 6.52 -20.55 0.93
C ILE A 166 7.61 -19.61 0.41
N LEU A 167 7.72 -19.44 -0.93
CA LEU A 167 8.67 -18.51 -1.53
C LEU A 167 8.43 -17.06 -1.05
N TYR A 168 7.19 -16.60 -1.14
CA TYR A 168 6.84 -15.26 -0.63
C TYR A 168 7.16 -15.12 0.85
N LEU A 169 6.72 -16.07 1.68
CA LEU A 169 6.95 -16.02 3.13
C LEU A 169 8.44 -15.98 3.46
N SER A 170 9.26 -16.76 2.76
CA SER A 170 10.72 -16.78 2.93
C SER A 170 11.35 -15.41 2.64
N ILE A 171 10.90 -14.74 1.57
CA ILE A 171 11.38 -13.40 1.20
C ILE A 171 10.90 -12.36 2.22
N HIS A 172 9.64 -12.45 2.66
CA HIS A 172 9.05 -11.57 3.66
C HIS A 172 9.82 -11.66 5.00
N LEU A 173 10.04 -12.86 5.51
CA LEU A 173 10.78 -13.11 6.76
C LEU A 173 12.23 -12.61 6.69
N LYS A 174 12.93 -12.81 5.57
CA LYS A 174 14.29 -12.27 5.36
C LYS A 174 14.30 -10.75 5.42
N THR A 175 13.32 -10.09 4.81
CA THR A 175 13.23 -8.62 4.81
C THR A 175 12.85 -8.09 6.19
N TRP A 176 11.89 -8.73 6.86
CA TRP A 176 11.55 -8.44 8.25
C TRP A 176 12.77 -8.54 9.18
N TYR A 177 13.49 -9.65 9.13
CA TYR A 177 14.70 -9.83 9.95
C TYR A 177 15.76 -8.77 9.66
N ALA A 178 15.98 -8.44 8.38
CA ALA A 178 16.92 -7.38 8.00
C ALA A 178 16.48 -5.99 8.51
N MET A 179 15.16 -5.70 8.55
CA MET A 179 14.60 -4.48 9.11
C MET A 179 14.93 -4.36 10.62
N THR A 180 14.78 -5.44 11.40
CA THR A 180 15.01 -5.41 12.84
C THR A 180 16.48 -5.18 13.24
N LYS A 181 17.42 -5.35 12.30
CA LYS A 181 18.86 -5.20 12.53
C LYS A 181 19.43 -3.85 12.11
N LYS A 182 18.61 -2.97 11.52
CA LYS A 182 19.07 -1.73 10.90
C LYS A 182 18.37 -0.51 11.48
N LYS A 183 19.03 0.66 11.34
CA LYS A 183 18.50 1.94 11.81
C LYS A 183 18.82 3.06 10.82
N GLY A 184 18.06 4.15 10.87
CA GLY A 184 18.29 5.34 10.07
C GLY A 184 18.43 5.03 8.58
N THR A 185 19.37 5.62 7.91
CA THR A 185 19.59 5.51 6.45
C THR A 185 19.88 4.10 5.95
N GLU A 186 20.35 3.19 6.82
CA GLU A 186 20.56 1.78 6.46
C GLU A 186 19.22 1.06 6.11
N LEU A 187 18.09 1.64 6.46
CA LEU A 187 16.76 1.14 6.12
C LEU A 187 16.32 1.51 4.70
N ASN A 188 16.98 2.44 4.00
CA ASN A 188 16.63 2.79 2.64
C ASN A 188 16.60 1.58 1.68
N PRO A 189 17.59 0.67 1.69
CA PRO A 189 17.51 -0.56 0.90
C PRO A 189 16.37 -1.51 1.34
N ILE A 190 15.98 -1.48 2.62
CA ILE A 190 14.87 -2.30 3.13
C ILE A 190 13.52 -1.79 2.60
N LEU A 191 13.37 -0.48 2.49
CA LEU A 191 12.18 0.14 1.86
C LEU A 191 11.98 -0.41 0.43
N GLY A 192 13.04 -0.38 -0.40
CA GLY A 192 13.02 -0.93 -1.76
C GLY A 192 12.75 -2.44 -1.79
N LYS A 193 13.33 -3.21 -0.84
CA LYS A 193 13.06 -4.65 -0.71
C LYS A 193 11.60 -4.92 -0.32
N THR A 194 11.01 -4.11 0.54
CA THR A 194 9.59 -4.23 0.93
C THR A 194 8.66 -3.99 -0.25
N ALA A 195 8.90 -2.93 -1.04
CA ALA A 195 8.15 -2.67 -2.27
C ALA A 195 8.30 -3.80 -3.30
N ARG A 196 9.53 -4.32 -3.48
CA ARG A 196 9.79 -5.49 -4.32
C ARG A 196 9.04 -6.74 -3.83
N ASN A 197 8.96 -6.97 -2.52
CA ASN A 197 8.25 -8.11 -1.94
C ASN A 197 6.74 -8.03 -2.25
N GLN A 198 6.15 -6.84 -2.21
CA GLN A 198 4.77 -6.61 -2.62
C GLN A 198 4.57 -6.92 -4.11
N LEU A 199 5.50 -6.49 -4.98
CA LEU A 199 5.46 -6.82 -6.40
C LEU A 199 5.56 -8.33 -6.63
N ILE A 200 6.49 -9.02 -5.96
CA ILE A 200 6.64 -10.49 -6.05
C ILE A 200 5.37 -11.19 -5.59
N PHE A 201 4.78 -10.77 -4.46
CA PHE A 201 3.50 -11.31 -3.98
C PHE A 201 2.42 -11.20 -5.06
N THR A 202 2.27 -10.03 -5.67
CA THR A 202 1.29 -9.78 -6.73
C THR A 202 1.53 -10.65 -7.96
N LEU A 203 2.78 -10.75 -8.42
CA LEU A 203 3.13 -11.57 -9.59
C LEU A 203 2.89 -13.06 -9.34
N LEU A 204 3.25 -13.57 -8.16
CA LEU A 204 2.97 -14.95 -7.77
C LEU A 204 1.46 -15.22 -7.72
N LEU A 205 0.69 -14.29 -7.15
CA LEU A 205 -0.77 -14.41 -7.05
C LEU A 205 -1.42 -14.44 -8.45
N ILE A 206 -0.99 -13.58 -9.36
CA ILE A 206 -1.44 -13.57 -10.76
C ILE A 206 -1.08 -14.89 -11.44
N LEU A 207 0.14 -15.38 -11.27
CA LEU A 207 0.59 -16.65 -11.85
C LEU A 207 -0.30 -17.82 -11.40
N ILE A 208 -0.60 -17.90 -10.09
CA ILE A 208 -1.48 -18.93 -9.55
C ILE A 208 -2.88 -18.83 -10.13
N LEU A 209 -3.46 -17.63 -10.23
CA LEU A 209 -4.78 -17.42 -10.84
C LEU A 209 -4.83 -17.87 -12.31
N ILE A 210 -3.78 -17.60 -13.09
CA ILE A 210 -3.69 -18.06 -14.49
C ILE A 210 -3.63 -19.59 -14.56
N ILE A 211 -2.77 -20.22 -13.76
CA ILE A 211 -2.63 -21.70 -13.73
C ILE A 211 -3.96 -22.34 -13.33
N THR A 212 -4.63 -21.82 -12.32
CA THR A 212 -5.93 -22.36 -11.85
C THR A 212 -6.99 -22.29 -12.94
N ARG A 213 -7.08 -21.14 -13.61
CA ARG A 213 -8.05 -20.95 -14.70
C ARG A 213 -7.77 -21.88 -15.89
N SER A 214 -6.50 -22.06 -16.25
CA SER A 214 -6.11 -22.97 -17.35
C SER A 214 -6.36 -24.46 -17.06
N ALA A 215 -6.40 -24.84 -15.78
CA ALA A 215 -6.70 -26.22 -15.37
C ALA A 215 -8.20 -26.52 -15.28
N SER A 216 -9.05 -25.49 -15.44
CA SER A 216 -10.52 -25.62 -15.40
C SER A 216 -11.15 -25.78 -16.78
N PHE A 217 -10.36 -25.78 -17.84
CA PHE A 217 -10.69 -26.09 -19.24
C PHE A 217 -10.08 -27.43 -19.64
#